data_456a6ed1bbd7aab1107a4aca3ac3bea5
#
_entry.id   456a6ed1bbd7aab1107a4aca3ac3bea5
#
_cell.length_a   1.000
_cell.length_b   1.000
_cell.length_c   1.000
_cell.angle_alpha   90.00
_cell.angle_beta   90.00
_cell.angle_gamma   90.00
#
_symmetry.space_group_name_H-M   'P 1'
#
loop_
_entity.id
_entity.type
_entity.pdbx_description
1 polymer ?
#
loop_
_entity_poly.entity_id
_entity_poly.type
_entity_poly.pdbx_seq_one_letter_code
_entity_poly.pdbx_strand_id
1 'polypeptide(L)'
;LYQSPKAWEAFAQMLRKMGAARSEKLQQLDAERQKTPGWYYDRKQLGMQLYPQCFGGTLSGVEEHLDYLQESQVTWLHLMPILKSPKGRSDGGYAVADFRQIQPELGRMADLEHLTEVCHEKDMAVCLDFVMNHTSEDHEWAIRARKGEKEYQDRYFFFKDWSLPQRYEQTVPQVFPTTAPGNFTWCEEAGKVVMTTFYPYQWDLNYRNPTVFQDMTENLLYLCN
;
A
#
# COMPACT_ATOMS: atom_id res chain seq x y z
N LEU A 1 22.36 -1.77 5.51
CA LEU A 1 21.37 -1.11 6.33
C LEU A 1 21.12 -1.90 7.63
N TYR A 2 20.69 -3.14 7.54
CA TYR A 2 20.33 -3.95 8.72
C TYR A 2 21.49 -4.74 9.34
N GLN A 3 22.63 -4.82 8.68
CA GLN A 3 23.84 -5.54 9.13
C GLN A 3 23.56 -7.00 9.58
N SER A 4 22.56 -7.64 8.95
CA SER A 4 22.09 -8.99 9.26
C SER A 4 22.20 -9.88 8.02
N PRO A 5 23.22 -10.77 7.94
CA PRO A 5 23.33 -11.74 6.83
C PRO A 5 22.08 -12.59 6.63
N LYS A 6 21.46 -13.02 7.76
CA LYS A 6 20.22 -13.82 7.73
C LYS A 6 19.05 -13.06 7.11
N ALA A 7 18.88 -11.77 7.45
CA ALA A 7 17.82 -10.94 6.86
C ALA A 7 18.07 -10.71 5.36
N TRP A 8 19.32 -10.53 4.97
CA TRP A 8 19.69 -10.40 3.55
C TRP A 8 19.42 -11.67 2.75
N GLU A 9 19.77 -12.83 3.29
CA GLU A 9 19.51 -14.12 2.64
C GLU A 9 18.02 -14.38 2.45
N ALA A 10 17.21 -14.15 3.50
CA ALA A 10 15.76 -14.26 3.44
C ALA A 10 15.15 -13.31 2.39
N PHE A 11 15.60 -12.06 2.35
CA PHE A 11 15.17 -11.07 1.36
C PHE A 11 15.54 -11.50 -0.06
N ALA A 12 16.78 -11.94 -0.29
CA ALA A 12 17.23 -12.43 -1.60
C ALA A 12 16.43 -13.66 -2.07
N GLN A 13 16.07 -14.56 -1.15
CA GLN A 13 15.24 -15.71 -1.44
C GLN A 13 13.81 -15.29 -1.83
N MET A 14 13.22 -14.35 -1.11
CA MET A 14 11.93 -13.78 -1.44
C MET A 14 11.93 -13.13 -2.83
N LEU A 15 12.94 -12.32 -3.15
CA LEU A 15 13.06 -11.70 -4.49
C LEU A 15 13.15 -12.74 -5.61
N ARG A 16 13.92 -13.82 -5.43
CA ARG A 16 14.00 -14.91 -6.42
C ARG A 16 12.64 -15.58 -6.62
N LYS A 17 11.92 -15.84 -5.53
CA LYS A 17 10.56 -16.43 -5.57
C LYS A 17 9.60 -15.54 -6.35
N MET A 18 9.57 -14.24 -6.04
CA MET A 18 8.69 -13.28 -6.71
C MET A 18 9.07 -13.09 -8.19
N GLY A 19 10.37 -13.02 -8.50
CA GLY A 19 10.84 -12.96 -9.89
C GLY A 19 10.49 -14.21 -10.70
N ALA A 20 10.56 -15.40 -10.10
CA ALA A 20 10.16 -16.66 -10.76
C ALA A 20 8.64 -16.77 -10.99
N ALA A 21 7.83 -16.08 -10.18
CA ALA A 21 6.37 -16.05 -10.33
C ALA A 21 5.88 -15.08 -11.41
N ARG A 22 6.76 -14.19 -11.90
CA ARG A 22 6.39 -13.18 -12.89
C ARG A 22 6.12 -13.81 -14.25
N SER A 23 4.96 -13.53 -14.83
CA SER A 23 4.53 -14.11 -16.12
C SER A 23 5.44 -13.70 -17.28
N GLU A 24 5.52 -14.52 -18.32
CA GLU A 24 6.31 -14.21 -19.54
C GLU A 24 5.87 -12.89 -20.18
N LYS A 25 4.55 -12.62 -20.22
CA LYS A 25 3.98 -11.37 -20.73
C LYS A 25 4.53 -10.14 -19.97
N LEU A 26 4.57 -10.21 -18.63
CA LEU A 26 5.10 -9.13 -17.80
C LEU A 26 6.62 -9.01 -17.91
N GLN A 27 7.35 -10.11 -18.06
CA GLN A 27 8.80 -10.08 -18.32
C GLN A 27 9.13 -9.40 -19.65
N GLN A 28 8.34 -9.65 -20.69
CA GLN A 28 8.47 -8.96 -21.98
C GLN A 28 8.21 -7.46 -21.86
N LEU A 29 7.14 -7.08 -21.15
CA LEU A 29 6.82 -5.68 -20.86
C LEU A 29 7.96 -4.98 -20.10
N ASP A 30 8.56 -5.64 -19.10
CA ASP A 30 9.71 -5.13 -18.37
C ASP A 30 10.92 -4.91 -19.29
N ALA A 31 11.20 -5.88 -20.17
CA ALA A 31 12.29 -5.78 -21.13
C ALA A 31 12.11 -4.62 -22.13
N GLU A 32 10.88 -4.34 -22.54
CA GLU A 32 10.55 -3.17 -23.39
C GLU A 32 10.73 -1.86 -22.63
N ARG A 33 10.20 -1.78 -21.42
CA ARG A 33 10.33 -0.58 -20.56
C ARG A 33 11.79 -0.28 -20.19
N GLN A 34 12.62 -1.29 -20.04
CA GLN A 34 14.07 -1.11 -19.82
C GLN A 34 14.80 -0.45 -21.00
N LYS A 35 14.31 -0.62 -22.25
CA LYS A 35 14.89 0.03 -23.43
C LYS A 35 14.63 1.53 -23.46
N THR A 36 13.58 1.98 -22.76
CA THR A 36 13.18 3.40 -22.69
C THR A 36 13.04 3.80 -21.22
N PRO A 37 14.13 3.96 -20.47
CA PRO A 37 14.08 4.44 -19.10
C PRO A 37 13.36 5.79 -19.06
N GLY A 38 12.38 5.93 -18.18
CA GLY A 38 11.57 7.13 -18.11
C GLY A 38 10.32 7.14 -19.02
N TRP A 39 9.94 5.99 -19.56
CA TRP A 39 8.70 5.79 -20.32
C TRP A 39 7.47 6.40 -19.62
N TYR A 40 7.44 6.40 -18.28
CA TYR A 40 6.33 6.86 -17.44
C TYR A 40 6.21 8.41 -17.34
N TYR A 41 7.21 9.18 -17.79
CA TYR A 41 7.15 10.65 -17.88
C TYR A 41 7.36 11.18 -19.30
N ASP A 42 7.17 10.34 -20.31
CA ASP A 42 7.15 10.77 -21.72
C ASP A 42 6.03 11.81 -21.92
N ARG A 43 6.25 12.78 -22.81
CA ARG A 43 5.27 13.82 -23.15
C ARG A 43 3.98 13.28 -23.76
N LYS A 44 3.98 12.02 -24.18
CA LYS A 44 2.80 11.32 -24.69
C LYS A 44 1.93 10.73 -23.59
N GLN A 45 2.41 10.72 -22.34
CA GLN A 45 1.63 10.18 -21.21
C GLN A 45 0.63 11.22 -20.72
N LEU A 46 -0.65 10.87 -20.79
CA LEU A 46 -1.74 11.62 -20.15
C LEU A 46 -2.34 10.76 -19.04
N GLY A 47 -2.20 11.22 -17.80
CA GLY A 47 -2.72 10.52 -16.63
C GLY A 47 -4.14 10.97 -16.27
N MET A 48 -4.98 10.01 -15.88
CA MET A 48 -6.23 10.27 -15.17
C MET A 48 -6.21 9.57 -13.82
N GLN A 49 -6.51 10.31 -12.77
CA GLN A 49 -6.66 9.81 -11.42
C GLN A 49 -8.14 9.76 -11.05
N LEU A 50 -8.61 8.63 -10.52
CA LEU A 50 -10.01 8.47 -10.14
C LEU A 50 -10.19 7.51 -8.96
N TYR A 51 -11.28 7.70 -8.25
CA TYR A 51 -11.82 6.71 -7.34
C TYR A 51 -12.75 5.77 -8.12
N PRO A 52 -12.49 4.44 -8.18
CA PRO A 52 -13.35 3.51 -8.93
C PRO A 52 -14.82 3.59 -8.56
N GLN A 53 -15.13 3.70 -7.26
CA GLN A 53 -16.53 3.84 -6.79
C GLN A 53 -17.25 5.09 -7.28
N CYS A 54 -16.52 6.16 -7.60
CA CYS A 54 -17.10 7.41 -8.10
C CYS A 54 -17.21 7.43 -9.63
N PHE A 55 -16.41 6.63 -10.34
CA PHE A 55 -16.33 6.61 -11.79
C PHE A 55 -17.17 5.49 -12.40
N GLY A 56 -16.95 4.23 -11.98
CA GLY A 56 -17.63 3.05 -12.50
C GLY A 56 -18.39 2.24 -11.45
N GLY A 57 -18.34 2.65 -10.17
CA GLY A 57 -18.93 1.92 -9.05
C GLY A 57 -18.08 0.73 -8.58
N THR A 58 -17.54 -0.04 -9.51
CA THR A 58 -16.69 -1.23 -9.28
C THR A 58 -15.52 -1.24 -10.25
N LEU A 59 -14.57 -2.18 -10.10
CA LEU A 59 -13.48 -2.37 -11.07
C LEU A 59 -14.01 -2.75 -12.45
N SER A 60 -15.01 -3.64 -12.52
CA SER A 60 -15.66 -3.98 -13.79
C SER A 60 -16.39 -2.78 -14.38
N GLY A 61 -17.01 -1.93 -13.56
CA GLY A 61 -17.64 -0.70 -14.07
C GLY A 61 -16.61 0.32 -14.59
N VAL A 62 -15.39 0.36 -14.05
CA VAL A 62 -14.28 1.14 -14.64
C VAL A 62 -13.92 0.59 -16.01
N GLU A 63 -13.85 -0.74 -16.16
CA GLU A 63 -13.56 -1.40 -17.43
C GLU A 63 -14.56 -1.02 -18.52
N GLU A 64 -15.85 -0.96 -18.21
CA GLU A 64 -16.92 -0.54 -19.15
C GLU A 64 -16.71 0.88 -19.71
N HIS A 65 -15.89 1.71 -19.05
CA HIS A 65 -15.60 3.09 -19.45
C HIS A 65 -14.21 3.28 -20.08
N LEU A 66 -13.46 2.20 -20.33
CA LEU A 66 -12.10 2.31 -20.91
C LEU A 66 -12.08 2.91 -22.31
N ASP A 67 -13.12 2.69 -23.12
CA ASP A 67 -13.21 3.31 -24.44
C ASP A 67 -13.31 4.85 -24.33
N TYR A 68 -14.10 5.35 -23.38
CA TYR A 68 -14.16 6.79 -23.09
C TYR A 68 -12.78 7.35 -22.66
N LEU A 69 -12.04 6.62 -21.83
CA LEU A 69 -10.70 7.01 -21.41
C LEU A 69 -9.72 7.03 -22.58
N GLN A 70 -9.81 6.04 -23.46
CA GLN A 70 -8.98 5.93 -24.67
C GLN A 70 -9.30 7.05 -25.67
N GLU A 71 -10.57 7.37 -25.92
CA GLU A 71 -11.00 8.50 -26.73
C GLU A 71 -10.50 9.84 -26.16
N SER A 72 -10.43 9.93 -24.83
CA SER A 72 -9.85 11.07 -24.12
C SER A 72 -8.31 11.08 -24.12
N GLN A 73 -7.65 10.17 -24.82
CA GLN A 73 -6.19 10.03 -24.93
C GLN A 73 -5.49 9.70 -23.60
N VAL A 74 -6.21 9.11 -22.62
CA VAL A 74 -5.63 8.65 -21.37
C VAL A 74 -4.75 7.42 -21.64
N THR A 75 -3.50 7.50 -21.22
CA THR A 75 -2.50 6.41 -21.33
C THR A 75 -2.01 5.92 -19.98
N TRP A 76 -2.42 6.58 -18.89
CA TRP A 76 -2.04 6.29 -17.52
C TRP A 76 -3.24 6.41 -16.58
N LEU A 77 -3.76 5.28 -16.13
CA LEU A 77 -4.89 5.23 -15.21
C LEU A 77 -4.41 5.04 -13.77
N HIS A 78 -4.56 6.05 -12.94
CA HIS A 78 -4.29 5.96 -11.51
C HIS A 78 -5.57 5.68 -10.73
N LEU A 79 -5.67 4.48 -10.20
CA LEU A 79 -6.76 4.08 -9.31
C LEU A 79 -6.44 4.51 -7.88
N MET A 80 -7.22 5.45 -7.34
CA MET A 80 -7.19 5.81 -5.91
C MET A 80 -7.46 4.58 -5.04
N PRO A 81 -7.14 4.58 -3.72
CA PRO A 81 -6.99 3.36 -2.95
C PRO A 81 -8.11 2.34 -3.14
N ILE A 82 -7.75 1.13 -3.56
CA ILE A 82 -8.67 0.01 -3.83
C ILE A 82 -8.46 -1.18 -2.90
N LEU A 83 -7.37 -1.15 -2.09
CA LEU A 83 -7.07 -2.24 -1.17
C LEU A 83 -8.01 -2.23 0.02
N LYS A 84 -8.24 -3.40 0.61
CA LYS A 84 -9.16 -3.59 1.72
C LYS A 84 -8.84 -2.69 2.90
N SER A 85 -9.82 -1.92 3.32
CA SER A 85 -9.78 -1.01 4.46
C SER A 85 -11.09 -1.10 5.28
N PRO A 86 -11.09 -0.78 6.58
CA PRO A 86 -12.30 -0.87 7.40
C PRO A 86 -13.29 0.25 7.07
N LYS A 87 -14.60 -0.05 7.17
CA LYS A 87 -15.65 0.96 7.00
C LYS A 87 -15.57 2.04 8.08
N GLY A 88 -15.72 3.30 7.68
CA GLY A 88 -15.78 4.46 8.58
C GLY A 88 -14.45 4.88 9.20
N ARG A 89 -13.41 4.03 9.12
CA ARG A 89 -12.06 4.30 9.61
C ARG A 89 -11.03 3.98 8.52
N SER A 90 -11.33 4.38 7.28
CA SER A 90 -10.52 4.03 6.11
C SER A 90 -9.59 5.15 5.64
N ASP A 91 -9.85 6.41 6.04
CA ASP A 91 -9.14 7.57 5.49
C ASP A 91 -9.11 7.54 3.95
N GLY A 92 -10.29 7.42 3.32
CA GLY A 92 -10.40 7.33 1.86
C GLY A 92 -9.81 6.05 1.24
N GLY A 93 -9.54 5.01 2.06
CA GLY A 93 -8.92 3.76 1.65
C GLY A 93 -7.43 3.64 2.02
N TYR A 94 -6.83 4.71 2.57
CA TYR A 94 -5.41 4.72 2.95
C TYR A 94 -5.11 3.95 4.25
N ALA A 95 -6.10 3.62 5.08
CA ALA A 95 -5.93 2.74 6.23
C ALA A 95 -6.03 1.26 5.80
N VAL A 96 -5.00 0.74 5.15
CA VAL A 96 -5.01 -0.61 4.57
C VAL A 96 -5.00 -1.69 5.65
N ALA A 97 -6.02 -2.55 5.63
CA ALA A 97 -6.15 -3.71 6.51
C ALA A 97 -5.62 -5.01 5.88
N ASP A 98 -5.56 -5.09 4.54
CA ASP A 98 -5.00 -6.22 3.82
C ASP A 98 -4.48 -5.77 2.45
N PHE A 99 -3.19 -5.95 2.21
CA PHE A 99 -2.53 -5.57 0.95
C PHE A 99 -2.78 -6.55 -0.21
N ARG A 100 -3.39 -7.70 0.05
CA ARG A 100 -3.66 -8.75 -0.94
C ARG A 100 -5.14 -8.98 -1.20
N GLN A 101 -5.99 -8.07 -0.73
CA GLN A 101 -7.42 -8.07 -0.99
C GLN A 101 -7.89 -6.72 -1.51
N ILE A 102 -8.81 -6.75 -2.46
CA ILE A 102 -9.51 -5.56 -2.92
C ILE A 102 -10.65 -5.25 -1.93
N GLN A 103 -11.01 -3.98 -1.83
CA GLN A 103 -12.19 -3.54 -1.10
C GLN A 103 -13.42 -4.29 -1.64
N PRO A 104 -14.19 -5.02 -0.80
CA PRO A 104 -15.26 -5.92 -1.27
C PRO A 104 -16.32 -5.25 -2.15
N GLU A 105 -16.56 -3.96 -1.93
CA GLU A 105 -17.51 -3.16 -2.72
C GLU A 105 -17.01 -2.86 -4.14
N LEU A 106 -15.70 -2.93 -4.38
CA LEU A 106 -15.09 -2.66 -5.69
C LEU A 106 -14.90 -3.93 -6.53
N GLY A 107 -14.83 -5.10 -5.87
CA GLY A 107 -14.59 -6.38 -6.55
C GLY A 107 -13.56 -7.25 -5.84
N ARG A 108 -12.86 -8.08 -6.60
CA ARG A 108 -11.84 -9.04 -6.14
C ARG A 108 -10.52 -8.82 -6.87
N MET A 109 -9.46 -9.48 -6.43
CA MET A 109 -8.15 -9.43 -7.08
C MET A 109 -8.22 -9.84 -8.55
N ALA A 110 -9.00 -10.87 -8.89
CA ALA A 110 -9.20 -11.29 -10.27
C ALA A 110 -9.84 -10.21 -11.17
N ASP A 111 -10.68 -9.34 -10.60
CA ASP A 111 -11.28 -8.22 -11.33
C ASP A 111 -10.23 -7.13 -11.60
N LEU A 112 -9.26 -6.92 -10.69
CA LEU A 112 -8.12 -6.04 -10.89
C LEU A 112 -7.16 -6.59 -11.95
N GLU A 113 -6.85 -7.89 -11.89
CA GLU A 113 -6.00 -8.57 -12.88
C GLU A 113 -6.60 -8.41 -14.28
N HIS A 114 -7.90 -8.68 -14.45
CA HIS A 114 -8.61 -8.53 -15.71
C HIS A 114 -8.62 -7.09 -16.22
N LEU A 115 -8.98 -6.11 -15.36
CA LEU A 115 -8.94 -4.70 -15.72
C LEU A 115 -7.54 -4.28 -16.19
N THR A 116 -6.49 -4.74 -15.49
CA THR A 116 -5.10 -4.43 -15.85
C THR A 116 -4.72 -5.01 -17.21
N GLU A 117 -5.16 -6.24 -17.51
CA GLU A 117 -4.94 -6.88 -18.82
C GLU A 117 -5.60 -6.08 -19.94
N VAL A 118 -6.89 -5.71 -19.79
CA VAL A 118 -7.63 -4.92 -20.78
C VAL A 118 -7.01 -3.53 -20.94
N CYS A 119 -6.56 -2.88 -19.86
CA CYS A 119 -5.81 -1.62 -19.94
C CYS A 119 -4.53 -1.76 -20.77
N HIS A 120 -3.75 -2.83 -20.56
CA HIS A 120 -2.52 -3.06 -21.31
C HIS A 120 -2.78 -3.34 -22.80
N GLU A 121 -3.89 -4.01 -23.15
CA GLU A 121 -4.32 -4.21 -24.54
C GLU A 121 -4.67 -2.89 -25.25
N LYS A 122 -5.02 -1.87 -24.48
CA LYS A 122 -5.33 -0.50 -24.95
C LYS A 122 -4.13 0.46 -24.80
N ASP A 123 -2.91 -0.04 -24.61
CA ASP A 123 -1.71 0.75 -24.35
C ASP A 123 -1.84 1.72 -23.16
N MET A 124 -2.65 1.36 -22.17
CA MET A 124 -2.89 2.13 -20.95
C MET A 124 -2.17 1.49 -19.75
N ALA A 125 -1.28 2.23 -19.10
CA ALA A 125 -0.63 1.78 -17.86
C ALA A 125 -1.56 1.98 -16.67
N VAL A 126 -1.55 1.03 -15.72
CA VAL A 126 -2.29 1.12 -14.45
C VAL A 126 -1.34 1.48 -13.32
N CYS A 127 -1.74 2.43 -12.50
CA CYS A 127 -1.05 2.86 -11.29
C CYS A 127 -1.96 2.66 -10.08
N LEU A 128 -1.41 2.09 -9.01
CA LEU A 128 -2.10 1.89 -7.74
C LEU A 128 -1.43 2.66 -6.62
N ASP A 129 -2.22 3.13 -5.66
CA ASP A 129 -1.67 3.59 -4.39
C ASP A 129 -1.16 2.39 -3.58
N PHE A 130 0.06 2.51 -3.06
CA PHE A 130 0.66 1.53 -2.16
C PHE A 130 1.15 2.22 -0.88
N VAL A 131 0.41 2.03 0.21
CA VAL A 131 0.69 2.69 1.49
C VAL A 131 1.83 1.98 2.21
N MET A 132 3.00 2.61 2.27
CA MET A 132 4.20 2.05 2.90
C MET A 132 4.44 2.56 4.33
N ASN A 133 3.84 3.68 4.70
CA ASN A 133 4.12 4.32 6.00
C ASN A 133 3.47 3.59 7.18
N HIS A 134 2.26 3.08 7.02
CA HIS A 134 1.43 2.55 8.10
C HIS A 134 0.50 1.44 7.61
N THR A 135 -0.13 0.75 8.55
CA THR A 135 -1.29 -0.11 8.30
C THR A 135 -2.50 0.39 9.11
N SER A 136 -3.69 -0.08 8.75
CA SER A 136 -4.85 -0.01 9.64
C SER A 136 -4.58 -0.75 10.95
N GLU A 137 -5.19 -0.31 12.05
CA GLU A 137 -5.25 -1.08 13.30
C GLU A 137 -6.01 -2.41 13.16
N ASP A 138 -6.77 -2.58 12.07
CA ASP A 138 -7.46 -3.83 11.71
C ASP A 138 -6.63 -4.75 10.81
N HIS A 139 -5.39 -4.38 10.47
CA HIS A 139 -4.44 -5.26 9.82
C HIS A 139 -4.03 -6.41 10.76
N GLU A 140 -3.84 -7.62 10.25
CA GLU A 140 -3.48 -8.79 11.05
C GLU A 140 -2.29 -8.53 11.99
N TRP A 141 -1.27 -7.81 11.53
CA TRP A 141 -0.12 -7.48 12.36
C TRP A 141 -0.50 -6.59 13.55
N ALA A 142 -1.36 -5.61 13.35
CA ALA A 142 -1.83 -4.71 14.42
C ALA A 142 -2.73 -5.46 15.41
N ILE A 143 -3.60 -6.34 14.93
CA ILE A 143 -4.44 -7.20 15.79
C ILE A 143 -3.57 -8.10 16.68
N ARG A 144 -2.52 -8.70 16.14
CA ARG A 144 -1.59 -9.55 16.92
C ARG A 144 -0.73 -8.75 17.86
N ALA A 145 -0.28 -7.55 17.45
CA ALA A 145 0.47 -6.62 18.29
C ALA A 145 -0.35 -6.18 19.52
N ARG A 146 -1.65 -5.88 19.35
CA ARG A 146 -2.57 -5.56 20.45
C ARG A 146 -2.67 -6.68 21.46
N LYS A 147 -2.69 -7.93 21.01
CA LYS A 147 -2.72 -9.13 21.88
C LYS A 147 -1.41 -9.40 22.63
N GLY A 148 -0.40 -8.54 22.45
CA GLY A 148 0.88 -8.64 23.16
C GLY A 148 1.93 -9.49 22.48
N GLU A 149 1.70 -9.97 21.25
CA GLU A 149 2.69 -10.74 20.51
C GLU A 149 3.91 -9.85 20.16
N LYS A 150 5.04 -10.12 20.80
CA LYS A 150 6.24 -9.27 20.73
C LYS A 150 6.76 -9.08 19.31
N GLU A 151 6.77 -10.14 18.50
CA GLU A 151 7.19 -10.09 17.11
C GLU A 151 6.38 -9.06 16.29
N TYR A 152 5.06 -8.99 16.56
CA TYR A 152 4.17 -8.05 15.88
C TYR A 152 4.21 -6.65 16.47
N GLN A 153 4.45 -6.52 17.78
CA GLN A 153 4.72 -5.21 18.37
C GLN A 153 5.99 -4.57 17.80
N ASP A 154 7.02 -5.36 17.50
CA ASP A 154 8.28 -4.88 16.91
C ASP A 154 8.14 -4.41 15.45
N ARG A 155 6.99 -4.67 14.81
CA ARG A 155 6.65 -4.16 13.48
C ARG A 155 6.18 -2.70 13.50
N TYR A 156 5.84 -2.17 14.66
CA TYR A 156 5.36 -0.79 14.88
C TYR A 156 6.24 -0.07 15.86
N PHE A 157 6.08 1.25 15.97
CA PHE A 157 6.74 2.02 17.03
C PHE A 157 5.87 2.03 18.27
N PHE A 158 6.09 1.07 19.17
CA PHE A 158 5.47 1.01 20.48
C PHE A 158 6.37 1.60 21.57
N PHE A 159 5.76 2.33 22.51
CA PHE A 159 6.39 2.92 23.68
C PHE A 159 5.69 2.43 24.94
N LYS A 160 6.47 2.21 26.00
CA LYS A 160 5.95 1.73 27.29
C LYS A 160 4.92 2.69 27.89
N ASP A 161 5.17 4.00 27.76
CA ASP A 161 4.40 5.09 28.32
C ASP A 161 4.57 6.37 27.50
N TRP A 162 3.97 7.46 27.95
CA TRP A 162 4.02 8.75 27.29
C TRP A 162 5.32 9.54 27.41
N SER A 163 6.31 9.10 28.18
CA SER A 163 7.52 9.88 28.48
C SER A 163 8.35 10.24 27.24
N LEU A 164 8.53 9.30 26.30
CA LEU A 164 9.19 9.56 25.02
C LEU A 164 8.25 10.18 23.98
N PRO A 165 7.03 9.67 23.77
CA PRO A 165 6.06 10.28 22.86
C PRO A 165 5.86 11.78 23.09
N GLN A 166 5.68 12.25 24.33
CA GLN A 166 5.53 13.67 24.66
C GLN A 166 6.74 14.53 24.24
N ARG A 167 7.94 13.97 24.24
CA ARG A 167 9.15 14.67 23.77
C ARG A 167 9.18 14.76 22.25
N TYR A 168 8.75 13.70 21.55
CA TYR A 168 8.68 13.68 20.09
C TYR A 168 7.59 14.60 19.57
N GLU A 169 6.44 14.72 20.24
CA GLU A 169 5.36 15.66 19.86
C GLU A 169 5.82 17.12 19.76
N GLN A 170 6.90 17.49 20.44
CA GLN A 170 7.46 18.85 20.38
C GLN A 170 8.20 19.12 19.05
N THR A 171 8.60 18.10 18.32
CA THR A 171 9.49 18.19 17.14
C THR A 171 8.95 17.53 15.89
N VAL A 172 8.06 16.53 16.04
CA VAL A 172 7.45 15.83 14.92
C VAL A 172 6.25 16.66 14.41
N PRO A 173 6.24 17.04 13.12
CA PRO A 173 5.11 17.78 12.56
C PRO A 173 3.84 16.92 12.54
N GLN A 174 2.69 17.56 12.74
CA GLN A 174 1.39 16.92 12.66
C GLN A 174 0.84 17.03 11.24
N VAL A 175 0.33 15.94 10.69
CA VAL A 175 -0.28 15.90 9.35
C VAL A 175 -1.68 16.50 9.40
N PHE A 176 -2.46 16.15 10.42
CA PHE A 176 -3.84 16.60 10.59
C PHE A 176 -4.05 17.33 11.92
N PRO A 177 -3.49 18.52 12.12
CA PRO A 177 -3.48 19.20 13.42
C PRO A 177 -4.88 19.57 13.96
N THR A 178 -5.90 19.61 13.10
CA THR A 178 -7.28 19.95 13.47
C THR A 178 -8.22 18.76 13.58
N THR A 179 -8.07 17.75 12.71
CA THR A 179 -8.99 16.61 12.61
C THR A 179 -8.48 15.37 13.35
N ALA A 180 -7.17 15.21 13.46
CA ALA A 180 -6.51 14.12 14.18
C ALA A 180 -5.21 14.65 14.82
N PRO A 181 -5.29 15.50 15.87
CA PRO A 181 -4.11 16.09 16.49
C PRO A 181 -3.27 15.04 17.22
N GLY A 182 -1.95 15.23 17.17
CA GLY A 182 -0.95 14.34 17.76
C GLY A 182 -0.44 13.28 16.79
N ASN A 183 0.67 12.63 17.18
CA ASN A 183 1.32 11.58 16.41
C ASN A 183 1.39 10.24 17.16
N PHE A 184 0.72 10.15 18.32
CA PHE A 184 0.76 8.97 19.18
C PHE A 184 -0.61 8.68 19.79
N THR A 185 -0.94 7.40 19.92
CA THR A 185 -2.22 6.93 20.44
C THR A 185 -1.99 5.89 21.54
N TRP A 186 -2.77 5.96 22.62
CA TRP A 186 -2.79 4.93 23.63
C TRP A 186 -3.55 3.70 23.14
N CYS A 187 -2.90 2.54 23.18
CA CYS A 187 -3.51 1.25 22.86
C CYS A 187 -3.83 0.52 24.17
N GLU A 188 -5.12 0.53 24.56
CA GLU A 188 -5.59 -0.07 25.83
C GLU A 188 -5.23 -1.55 25.93
N GLU A 189 -5.49 -2.32 24.86
CA GLU A 189 -5.30 -3.76 24.86
C GLU A 189 -3.81 -4.15 25.08
N ALA A 190 -2.89 -3.36 24.51
CA ALA A 190 -1.46 -3.59 24.67
C ALA A 190 -0.87 -2.91 25.93
N GLY A 191 -1.62 -1.99 26.57
CA GLY A 191 -1.14 -1.15 27.68
C GLY A 191 0.08 -0.32 27.29
N LYS A 192 0.12 0.22 26.07
CA LYS A 192 1.25 0.94 25.47
C LYS A 192 0.80 2.06 24.57
N VAL A 193 1.71 2.98 24.29
CA VAL A 193 1.52 4.02 23.27
C VAL A 193 2.07 3.52 21.93
N VAL A 194 1.35 3.74 20.84
CA VAL A 194 1.79 3.46 19.46
C VAL A 194 1.88 4.74 18.65
N MET A 195 2.83 4.83 17.74
CA MET A 195 2.95 5.95 16.82
C MET A 195 1.88 5.89 15.74
N THR A 196 1.21 7.03 15.50
CA THR A 196 0.07 7.18 14.58
C THR A 196 0.14 8.56 13.91
N THR A 197 1.03 8.70 12.93
CA THR A 197 1.31 9.99 12.27
C THR A 197 0.09 10.60 11.57
N PHE A 198 -0.85 9.78 11.13
CA PHE A 198 -2.07 10.22 10.44
C PHE A 198 -3.27 10.16 11.40
N TYR A 199 -4.16 9.19 11.22
CA TYR A 199 -5.26 8.96 12.15
C TYR A 199 -4.90 7.97 13.25
N PRO A 200 -5.56 8.00 14.42
CA PRO A 200 -5.30 7.07 15.52
C PRO A 200 -5.38 5.57 15.17
N TYR A 201 -6.11 5.24 14.11
CA TYR A 201 -6.27 3.88 13.59
C TYR A 201 -5.26 3.51 12.48
N GLN A 202 -4.28 4.38 12.18
CA GLN A 202 -3.21 4.16 11.20
C GLN A 202 -1.87 4.09 11.93
N TRP A 203 -1.35 2.87 12.11
CA TRP A 203 -0.18 2.60 12.94
C TRP A 203 1.10 2.60 12.11
N ASP A 204 2.06 3.45 12.48
CA ASP A 204 3.32 3.63 11.74
C ASP A 204 4.22 2.41 11.80
N LEU A 205 4.67 1.96 10.64
CA LEU A 205 5.52 0.80 10.46
C LEU A 205 6.97 1.08 10.83
N ASN A 206 7.56 0.18 11.62
CA ASN A 206 8.95 0.26 12.06
C ASN A 206 9.91 -0.39 11.05
N TYR A 207 10.35 0.35 10.06
CA TYR A 207 11.33 -0.13 9.07
C TYR A 207 12.75 -0.34 9.62
N ARG A 208 13.02 -0.13 10.90
CA ARG A 208 14.23 -0.64 11.56
C ARG A 208 14.19 -2.16 11.71
N ASN A 209 13.00 -2.75 11.67
CA ASN A 209 12.79 -4.19 11.64
C ASN A 209 12.89 -4.68 10.17
N PRO A 210 13.91 -5.50 9.82
CA PRO A 210 14.08 -5.99 8.45
C PRO A 210 12.90 -6.85 7.95
N THR A 211 12.14 -7.48 8.86
CA THR A 211 10.96 -8.25 8.50
C THR A 211 9.87 -7.35 7.93
N VAL A 212 9.68 -6.15 8.48
CA VAL A 212 8.72 -5.17 7.92
C VAL A 212 9.09 -4.79 6.49
N PHE A 213 10.37 -4.46 6.26
CA PHE A 213 10.85 -4.14 4.92
C PHE A 213 10.64 -5.30 3.93
N GLN A 214 10.95 -6.53 4.35
CA GLN A 214 10.78 -7.72 3.52
C GLN A 214 9.32 -7.96 3.18
N ASP A 215 8.43 -7.98 4.18
CA ASP A 215 7.01 -8.31 4.00
C ASP A 215 6.29 -7.22 3.19
N MET A 216 6.61 -5.93 3.40
CA MET A 216 6.06 -4.85 2.60
C MET A 216 6.57 -4.88 1.16
N THR A 217 7.83 -5.25 0.94
CA THR A 217 8.37 -5.46 -0.42
C THR A 217 7.68 -6.66 -1.09
N GLU A 218 7.44 -7.75 -0.36
CA GLU A 218 6.71 -8.91 -0.91
C GLU A 218 5.28 -8.54 -1.30
N ASN A 219 4.58 -7.74 -0.51
CA ASN A 219 3.24 -7.24 -0.84
C ASN A 219 3.25 -6.34 -2.09
N LEU A 220 4.25 -5.45 -2.20
CA LEU A 220 4.41 -4.63 -3.40
C LEU A 220 4.63 -5.49 -4.66
N LEU A 221 5.55 -6.46 -4.59
CA LEU A 221 5.84 -7.36 -5.71
C LEU A 221 4.66 -8.28 -6.04
N TYR A 222 3.86 -8.66 -5.05
CA TYR A 222 2.61 -9.40 -5.27
C TYR A 222 1.63 -8.61 -6.16
N LEU A 223 1.49 -7.31 -5.92
CA LEU A 223 0.62 -6.44 -6.73
C LEU A 223 1.22 -6.14 -8.12
N CYS A 224 2.54 -6.27 -8.29
CA CYS A 224 3.20 -6.09 -9.58
C CYS A 224 3.17 -7.34 -10.46
N ASN A 225 2.93 -8.53 -9.89
CA ASN A 225 2.92 -9.82 -10.59
C ASN A 225 1.54 -10.23 -11.06
#